data_e7a6ab69991988018d53749876647155
#
_entry.id   e7a6ab69991988018d53749876647155
#
_cell.length_a   1.000
_cell.length_b   1.000
_cell.length_c   1.000
_cell.angle_alpha   90.00
_cell.angle_beta   90.00
_cell.angle_gamma   90.00
#
_symmetry.space_group_name_H-M   'P 1'
#
loop_
_entity.id
_entity.type
_entity.pdbx_description
1 polymer ?
#
loop_
_entity_poly.entity_id
_entity_poly.type
_entity_poly.pdbx_seq_one_letter_code
_entity_poly.pdbx_strand_id
1 'polypeptide(L)'
;MIKRVLGLLSLKSAVIFFCIFMATTVSAVSFPDSPKPFRYVNDYTKTLSAKELDALETKLAAYGKETSSQIAVVIVPTTGEYEISQYAFELGDKWGIGRKNLNNGVLLLIAKDDRKLFIAVGQGLQGVLTDALASQIIRNQIRPYFRNEQYAQGIDNGLDYIIAATKGEFAAQAEEENDFGDFVPFIMLALFILIVVMAEMNSR
;
A
#
# COMPACT_ATOMS: atom_id res chain seq x y z
N MET A 1 46.86 5.90 -51.79
CA MET A 1 45.37 6.07 -51.74
C MET A 1 44.67 4.97 -50.94
N ILE A 2 45.01 3.72 -51.01
CA ILE A 2 44.38 2.56 -50.36
C ILE A 2 44.41 2.61 -48.84
N LYS A 3 45.47 3.06 -48.17
CA LYS A 3 45.59 3.16 -46.71
C LYS A 3 44.67 4.16 -46.06
N ARG A 4 44.23 5.23 -46.75
CA ARG A 4 43.25 6.20 -46.22
C ARG A 4 41.81 5.68 -46.26
N VAL A 5 41.49 4.82 -47.21
CA VAL A 5 40.16 4.22 -47.35
C VAL A 5 39.95 3.15 -46.28
N LEU A 6 40.98 2.35 -45.95
CA LEU A 6 40.91 1.36 -44.86
C LEU A 6 40.70 2.01 -43.47
N GLY A 7 41.34 3.15 -43.22
CA GLY A 7 41.16 3.90 -41.96
C GLY A 7 39.75 4.45 -41.75
N LEU A 8 39.12 4.92 -42.84
CA LEU A 8 37.74 5.43 -42.80
C LEU A 8 36.68 4.32 -42.63
N LEU A 9 36.95 3.11 -43.17
CA LEU A 9 36.08 1.96 -42.94
C LEU A 9 36.15 1.46 -41.49
N SER A 10 37.35 1.46 -40.91
CA SER A 10 37.54 1.07 -39.50
C SER A 10 36.87 2.01 -38.53
N LEU A 11 36.90 3.32 -38.78
CA LEU A 11 36.25 4.31 -37.92
C LEU A 11 34.70 4.22 -38.00
N LYS A 12 34.15 4.02 -39.20
CA LYS A 12 32.71 3.82 -39.38
C LYS A 12 32.23 2.52 -38.76
N SER A 13 32.99 1.43 -38.87
CA SER A 13 32.68 0.17 -38.19
C SER A 13 32.73 0.31 -36.66
N ALA A 14 33.71 1.03 -36.12
CA ALA A 14 33.83 1.27 -34.67
C ALA A 14 32.65 2.09 -34.12
N VAL A 15 32.21 3.11 -34.87
CA VAL A 15 31.04 3.92 -34.49
C VAL A 15 29.74 3.10 -34.52
N ILE A 16 29.56 2.26 -35.55
CA ILE A 16 28.39 1.38 -35.64
C ILE A 16 28.42 0.35 -34.51
N PHE A 17 29.56 -0.22 -34.18
CA PHE A 17 29.68 -1.17 -33.05
C PHE A 17 29.44 -0.50 -31.69
N PHE A 18 29.88 0.75 -31.51
CA PHE A 18 29.64 1.55 -30.33
C PHE A 18 28.14 1.92 -30.17
N CYS A 19 27.45 2.26 -31.26
CA CYS A 19 26.02 2.53 -31.26
C CYS A 19 25.18 1.27 -30.95
N ILE A 20 25.62 0.09 -31.40
CA ILE A 20 24.91 -1.19 -31.08
C ILE A 20 25.15 -1.60 -29.61
N PHE A 21 26.34 -1.27 -29.06
CA PHE A 21 26.64 -1.58 -27.64
C PHE A 21 25.91 -0.67 -26.65
N MET A 22 25.47 0.52 -27.09
CA MET A 22 24.63 1.44 -26.30
C MET A 22 23.13 1.12 -26.36
N ALA A 23 22.72 0.05 -27.02
CA ALA A 23 21.37 -0.47 -26.89
C ALA A 23 21.20 -1.09 -25.48
N THR A 24 21.09 -0.23 -24.47
CA THR A 24 20.67 -0.63 -23.13
C THR A 24 19.34 -1.32 -23.28
N THR A 25 19.29 -2.58 -22.92
CA THR A 25 18.04 -3.33 -22.79
C THR A 25 17.21 -2.65 -21.73
N VAL A 26 16.28 -1.78 -22.13
CA VAL A 26 15.19 -1.34 -21.27
C VAL A 26 14.41 -2.60 -20.96
N SER A 27 14.66 -3.17 -19.78
CA SER A 27 13.89 -4.28 -19.27
C SER A 27 12.50 -3.73 -18.97
N ALA A 28 11.54 -3.96 -19.86
CA ALA A 28 10.15 -3.61 -19.57
C ALA A 28 9.73 -4.39 -18.32
N VAL A 29 9.42 -3.67 -17.24
CA VAL A 29 8.87 -4.27 -16.03
C VAL A 29 7.51 -4.85 -16.41
N SER A 30 7.41 -6.17 -16.42
CA SER A 30 6.16 -6.87 -16.70
C SER A 30 5.44 -7.14 -15.38
N PHE A 31 4.17 -6.74 -15.31
CA PHE A 31 3.31 -7.15 -14.21
C PHE A 31 3.19 -8.68 -14.19
N PRO A 32 3.40 -9.34 -13.05
CA PRO A 32 3.20 -10.79 -12.94
C PRO A 32 1.76 -11.15 -13.30
N ASP A 33 1.57 -12.36 -13.81
CA ASP A 33 0.23 -12.87 -14.07
C ASP A 33 -0.42 -13.35 -12.77
N SER A 34 -1.76 -13.21 -12.70
CA SER A 34 -2.54 -13.74 -11.60
C SER A 34 -2.39 -15.25 -11.52
N PRO A 35 -2.04 -15.83 -10.37
CA PRO A 35 -1.90 -17.28 -10.24
C PRO A 35 -3.23 -18.00 -10.45
N LYS A 36 -3.17 -19.20 -10.98
CA LYS A 36 -4.32 -20.08 -11.19
C LYS A 36 -4.08 -21.41 -10.50
N PRO A 37 -4.80 -21.76 -9.42
CA PRO A 37 -5.89 -21.01 -8.78
C PRO A 37 -5.39 -19.70 -8.17
N PHE A 38 -6.30 -18.73 -7.95
CA PHE A 38 -5.99 -17.44 -7.31
C PHE A 38 -5.45 -17.66 -5.90
N ARG A 39 -4.42 -16.89 -5.55
CA ARG A 39 -3.83 -16.84 -4.21
C ARG A 39 -3.86 -15.42 -3.69
N TYR A 40 -4.19 -15.28 -2.43
CA TYR A 40 -4.22 -13.97 -1.76
C TYR A 40 -2.83 -13.44 -1.44
N VAL A 41 -1.85 -14.34 -1.18
CA VAL A 41 -0.47 -13.96 -0.85
C VAL A 41 0.49 -14.52 -1.90
N ASN A 42 1.20 -13.61 -2.58
CA ASN A 42 2.10 -13.93 -3.68
C ASN A 42 3.47 -13.30 -3.42
N ASP A 43 4.44 -14.11 -3.07
CA ASP A 43 5.82 -13.70 -2.79
C ASP A 43 6.76 -14.15 -3.90
N TYR A 44 7.16 -13.22 -4.77
CA TYR A 44 8.10 -13.46 -5.86
C TYR A 44 9.57 -13.31 -5.43
N THR A 45 9.81 -12.94 -4.17
CA THR A 45 11.13 -12.66 -3.63
C THR A 45 11.62 -13.72 -2.64
N LYS A 46 10.76 -14.67 -2.31
CA LYS A 46 11.03 -15.70 -1.28
C LYS A 46 11.40 -15.06 0.08
N THR A 47 10.76 -13.97 0.41
CA THR A 47 10.93 -13.25 1.67
C THR A 47 10.26 -13.98 2.82
N LEU A 48 9.11 -14.60 2.56
CA LEU A 48 8.32 -15.34 3.54
C LEU A 48 8.69 -16.83 3.51
N SER A 49 8.73 -17.44 4.67
CA SER A 49 8.77 -18.91 4.77
C SER A 49 7.43 -19.50 4.31
N ALA A 50 7.44 -20.77 3.94
CA ALA A 50 6.22 -21.48 3.54
C ALA A 50 5.12 -21.43 4.61
N LYS A 51 5.50 -21.54 5.89
CA LYS A 51 4.57 -21.47 7.02
C LYS A 51 3.93 -20.09 7.17
N GLU A 52 4.71 -19.01 7.04
CA GLU A 52 4.22 -17.64 7.11
C GLU A 52 3.28 -17.32 5.95
N LEU A 53 3.66 -17.75 4.75
CA LEU A 53 2.85 -17.59 3.56
C LEU A 53 1.50 -18.30 3.71
N ASP A 54 1.48 -19.53 4.19
CA ASP A 54 0.26 -20.32 4.39
C ASP A 54 -0.64 -19.73 5.50
N ALA A 55 -0.05 -19.20 6.57
CA ALA A 55 -0.78 -18.52 7.63
C ALA A 55 -1.49 -17.26 7.12
N LEU A 56 -0.79 -16.40 6.37
CA LEU A 56 -1.36 -15.19 5.79
C LEU A 56 -2.42 -15.51 4.72
N GLU A 57 -2.18 -16.51 3.89
CA GLU A 57 -3.13 -17.01 2.89
C GLU A 57 -4.45 -17.45 3.56
N THR A 58 -4.34 -18.26 4.63
CA THR A 58 -5.50 -18.72 5.40
C THR A 58 -6.29 -17.57 6.00
N LYS A 59 -5.60 -16.59 6.59
CA LYS A 59 -6.21 -15.37 7.15
C LYS A 59 -7.03 -14.63 6.10
N LEU A 60 -6.45 -14.37 4.94
CA LEU A 60 -7.10 -13.62 3.88
C LEU A 60 -8.22 -14.41 3.18
N ALA A 61 -8.07 -15.72 3.05
CA ALA A 61 -9.12 -16.59 2.56
C ALA A 61 -10.34 -16.61 3.49
N ALA A 62 -10.12 -16.62 4.81
CA ALA A 62 -11.19 -16.52 5.80
C ALA A 62 -11.91 -15.18 5.69
N TYR A 63 -11.16 -14.06 5.66
CA TYR A 63 -11.73 -12.72 5.47
C TYR A 63 -12.58 -12.60 4.21
N GLY A 64 -12.10 -13.10 3.07
CA GLY A 64 -12.84 -13.05 1.81
C GLY A 64 -14.14 -13.85 1.81
N LYS A 65 -14.24 -14.90 2.64
CA LYS A 65 -15.47 -15.67 2.85
C LYS A 65 -16.47 -14.92 3.72
N GLU A 66 -15.98 -14.20 4.75
CA GLU A 66 -16.86 -13.47 5.68
C GLU A 66 -17.46 -12.21 5.06
N THR A 67 -16.64 -11.44 4.34
CA THR A 67 -16.99 -10.05 3.99
C THR A 67 -17.33 -9.85 2.52
N SER A 68 -17.14 -10.82 1.68
CA SER A 68 -17.18 -10.66 0.23
C SER A 68 -16.16 -9.67 -0.37
N SER A 69 -15.39 -8.96 0.42
CA SER A 69 -14.26 -8.13 0.00
C SER A 69 -13.01 -8.97 -0.19
N GLN A 70 -12.06 -8.47 -0.96
CA GLN A 70 -10.84 -9.21 -1.28
C GLN A 70 -9.62 -8.38 -0.92
N ILE A 71 -8.74 -8.93 -0.08
CA ILE A 71 -7.43 -8.33 0.21
C ILE A 71 -6.37 -9.27 -0.38
N ALA A 72 -5.42 -8.73 -1.13
CA ALA A 72 -4.28 -9.46 -1.65
C ALA A 72 -2.97 -8.82 -1.20
N VAL A 73 -1.93 -9.65 -1.02
CA VAL A 73 -0.56 -9.21 -0.75
C VAL A 73 0.33 -9.69 -1.89
N VAL A 74 1.11 -8.79 -2.45
CA VAL A 74 2.07 -9.10 -3.50
C VAL A 74 3.43 -8.52 -3.13
N ILE A 75 4.44 -9.38 -3.09
CA ILE A 75 5.83 -9.00 -2.84
C ILE A 75 6.60 -9.21 -4.15
N VAL A 76 7.11 -8.10 -4.72
CA VAL A 76 7.93 -8.09 -5.92
C VAL A 76 9.34 -7.60 -5.58
N PRO A 77 10.37 -7.94 -6.37
CA PRO A 77 11.71 -7.38 -6.15
C PRO A 77 11.70 -5.84 -6.31
N THR A 78 11.17 -5.35 -7.40
CA THR A 78 11.15 -3.92 -7.77
C THR A 78 9.95 -3.60 -8.64
N THR A 79 9.52 -2.33 -8.63
CA THR A 79 8.56 -1.77 -9.58
C THR A 79 9.26 -1.13 -10.79
N GLY A 80 10.60 -1.14 -10.82
CA GLY A 80 11.40 -0.51 -11.89
C GLY A 80 11.14 0.99 -11.99
N GLU A 81 10.81 1.45 -13.18
CA GLU A 81 10.51 2.86 -13.47
C GLU A 81 9.12 3.31 -13.02
N TYR A 82 8.24 2.37 -12.62
CA TYR A 82 6.89 2.71 -12.19
C TYR A 82 6.88 3.32 -10.79
N GLU A 83 6.05 4.36 -10.62
CA GLU A 83 5.68 4.77 -9.27
C GLU A 83 4.88 3.64 -8.60
N ILE A 84 5.18 3.37 -7.33
CA ILE A 84 4.61 2.20 -6.65
C ILE A 84 3.07 2.21 -6.58
N SER A 85 2.48 3.38 -6.45
CA SER A 85 1.02 3.56 -6.47
C SER A 85 0.44 3.16 -7.82
N GLN A 86 1.03 3.64 -8.91
CA GLN A 86 0.58 3.30 -10.25
C GLN A 86 0.72 1.79 -10.50
N TYR A 87 1.88 1.21 -10.16
CA TYR A 87 2.09 -0.24 -10.29
C TYR A 87 1.04 -1.04 -9.51
N ALA A 88 0.72 -0.61 -8.28
CA ALA A 88 -0.25 -1.31 -7.45
C ALA A 88 -1.66 -1.27 -8.03
N PHE A 89 -2.11 -0.12 -8.54
CA PHE A 89 -3.43 -0.02 -9.17
C PHE A 89 -3.51 -0.83 -10.47
N GLU A 90 -2.52 -0.71 -11.35
CA GLU A 90 -2.49 -1.46 -12.61
C GLU A 90 -2.43 -2.98 -12.38
N LEU A 91 -1.64 -3.43 -11.38
CA LEU A 91 -1.58 -4.84 -10.99
C LEU A 91 -2.91 -5.32 -10.40
N GLY A 92 -3.53 -4.52 -9.53
CA GLY A 92 -4.83 -4.82 -8.94
C GLY A 92 -5.93 -4.98 -10.00
N ASP A 93 -5.96 -4.09 -10.96
CA ASP A 93 -6.89 -4.14 -12.10
C ASP A 93 -6.62 -5.35 -13.00
N LYS A 94 -5.33 -5.60 -13.34
CA LYS A 94 -4.93 -6.76 -14.14
C LYS A 94 -5.36 -8.07 -13.50
N TRP A 95 -5.25 -8.19 -12.17
CA TRP A 95 -5.64 -9.39 -11.45
C TRP A 95 -7.12 -9.46 -11.11
N GLY A 96 -7.85 -8.34 -11.27
CA GLY A 96 -9.25 -8.24 -10.92
C GLY A 96 -9.50 -8.41 -9.43
N ILE A 97 -8.62 -7.80 -8.59
CA ILE A 97 -8.74 -7.88 -7.13
C ILE A 97 -9.99 -7.14 -6.68
N GLY A 98 -10.87 -7.87 -5.99
CA GLY A 98 -12.20 -7.40 -5.61
C GLY A 98 -13.29 -7.88 -6.57
N ARG A 99 -14.53 -7.63 -6.22
CA ARG A 99 -15.68 -8.00 -7.06
C ARG A 99 -15.94 -6.90 -8.09
N LYS A 100 -16.06 -7.28 -9.35
CA LYS A 100 -16.17 -6.39 -10.52
C LYS A 100 -17.26 -5.29 -10.40
N ASN A 101 -18.33 -5.56 -9.66
CA ASN A 101 -19.43 -4.61 -9.48
C ASN A 101 -19.34 -3.81 -8.15
N LEU A 102 -18.46 -4.19 -7.24
CA LEU A 102 -18.34 -3.60 -5.91
C LEU A 102 -17.04 -2.81 -5.75
N ASN A 103 -16.04 -3.07 -6.58
CA ASN A 103 -14.69 -2.49 -6.49
C ASN A 103 -14.13 -2.54 -5.05
N ASN A 104 -14.40 -3.67 -4.35
CA ASN A 104 -14.10 -3.89 -2.96
C ASN A 104 -12.82 -4.70 -2.74
N GLY A 105 -11.82 -4.42 -3.54
CA GLY A 105 -10.49 -5.01 -3.46
C GLY A 105 -9.50 -4.11 -2.73
N VAL A 106 -8.53 -4.72 -2.05
CA VAL A 106 -7.35 -4.06 -1.48
C VAL A 106 -6.11 -4.82 -1.91
N LEU A 107 -5.09 -4.13 -2.39
CA LEU A 107 -3.78 -4.71 -2.70
C LEU A 107 -2.71 -4.06 -1.83
N LEU A 108 -2.08 -4.84 -0.94
CA LEU A 108 -0.83 -4.48 -0.29
C LEU A 108 0.32 -4.91 -1.21
N LEU A 109 0.93 -3.95 -1.90
CA LEU A 109 2.11 -4.15 -2.73
C LEU A 109 3.38 -3.81 -1.96
N ILE A 110 4.37 -4.69 -2.03
CA ILE A 110 5.68 -4.52 -1.41
C ILE A 110 6.74 -4.69 -2.49
N ALA A 111 7.49 -3.64 -2.81
CA ALA A 111 8.67 -3.66 -3.66
C ALA A 111 9.90 -3.73 -2.76
N LYS A 112 10.38 -4.95 -2.54
CA LYS A 112 11.36 -5.26 -1.48
C LYS A 112 12.69 -4.54 -1.67
N ASP A 113 13.25 -4.61 -2.87
CA ASP A 113 14.57 -4.03 -3.16
C ASP A 113 14.50 -2.50 -3.21
N ASP A 114 13.35 -1.95 -3.62
CA ASP A 114 13.07 -0.51 -3.62
C ASP A 114 12.77 0.03 -2.21
N ARG A 115 12.54 -0.84 -1.24
CA ARG A 115 12.07 -0.50 0.13
C ARG A 115 10.81 0.34 0.13
N LYS A 116 9.95 0.12 -0.83
CA LYS A 116 8.67 0.79 -1.00
C LYS A 116 7.52 -0.18 -0.75
N LEU A 117 6.42 0.34 -0.23
CA LEU A 117 5.17 -0.40 -0.13
C LEU A 117 3.99 0.56 -0.27
N PHE A 118 2.89 0.05 -0.76
CA PHE A 118 1.67 0.80 -1.03
C PHE A 118 0.43 -0.06 -0.78
N ILE A 119 -0.64 0.55 -0.30
CA ILE A 119 -1.95 -0.07 -0.16
C ILE A 119 -2.86 0.58 -1.21
N ALA A 120 -3.16 -0.14 -2.27
CA ALA A 120 -4.14 0.27 -3.26
C ALA A 120 -5.53 -0.17 -2.81
N VAL A 121 -6.46 0.78 -2.74
CA VAL A 121 -7.82 0.57 -2.23
C VAL A 121 -8.81 0.77 -3.37
N GLY A 122 -9.62 -0.24 -3.62
CA GLY A 122 -10.71 -0.16 -4.58
C GLY A 122 -11.78 0.86 -4.15
N GLN A 123 -12.42 1.47 -5.12
CA GLN A 123 -13.36 2.58 -4.91
C GLN A 123 -14.48 2.27 -3.90
N GLY A 124 -14.93 1.01 -3.86
CA GLY A 124 -15.98 0.57 -2.91
C GLY A 124 -15.55 0.55 -1.44
N LEU A 125 -14.25 0.65 -1.14
CA LEU A 125 -13.73 0.64 0.22
C LEU A 125 -13.10 1.98 0.63
N GLN A 126 -13.01 2.97 -0.25
CA GLN A 126 -12.37 4.27 0.04
C GLN A 126 -13.08 5.04 1.17
N GLY A 127 -14.36 4.78 1.40
CA GLY A 127 -15.11 5.41 2.49
C GLY A 127 -14.68 4.94 3.89
N VAL A 128 -14.19 3.70 4.02
CA VAL A 128 -13.78 3.09 5.29
C VAL A 128 -12.26 2.92 5.40
N LEU A 129 -11.57 2.72 4.31
CA LEU A 129 -10.10 2.66 4.22
C LEU A 129 -9.61 3.78 3.32
N THR A 130 -9.55 4.99 3.88
CA THR A 130 -9.08 6.18 3.15
C THR A 130 -7.57 6.13 2.89
N ASP A 131 -7.09 6.92 1.93
CA ASP A 131 -5.65 7.04 1.63
C ASP A 131 -4.84 7.50 2.87
N ALA A 132 -5.43 8.38 3.68
CA ALA A 132 -4.82 8.84 4.93
C ALA A 132 -4.64 7.69 5.91
N LEU A 133 -5.68 6.87 6.13
CA LEU A 133 -5.64 5.70 6.99
C LEU A 133 -4.69 4.62 6.44
N ALA A 134 -4.72 4.33 5.14
CA ALA A 134 -3.79 3.42 4.49
C ALA A 134 -2.33 3.86 4.70
N SER A 135 -2.05 5.16 4.53
CA SER A 135 -0.73 5.73 4.79
C SER A 135 -0.33 5.63 6.27
N GLN A 136 -1.26 5.79 7.19
CA GLN A 136 -1.03 5.65 8.63
C GLN A 136 -0.73 4.19 9.00
N ILE A 137 -1.47 3.23 8.46
CA ILE A 137 -1.20 1.79 8.62
C ILE A 137 0.21 1.46 8.16
N ILE A 138 0.59 1.92 6.97
CA ILE A 138 1.96 1.72 6.46
C ILE A 138 3.00 2.25 7.43
N ARG A 139 2.86 3.49 7.90
CA ARG A 139 3.87 4.14 8.74
C ARG A 139 3.98 3.53 10.13
N ASN A 140 2.84 3.21 10.73
CA ASN A 140 2.79 2.88 12.16
C ASN A 140 2.74 1.36 12.40
N GLN A 141 2.14 0.60 11.47
CA GLN A 141 1.88 -0.82 11.69
C GLN A 141 2.78 -1.76 10.86
N ILE A 142 3.27 -1.32 9.69
CA ILE A 142 4.07 -2.18 8.81
C ILE A 142 5.56 -1.81 8.87
N ARG A 143 5.90 -0.56 8.61
CA ARG A 143 7.30 -0.09 8.50
C ARG A 143 8.18 -0.36 9.71
N PRO A 144 7.71 -0.28 10.98
CA PRO A 144 8.54 -0.57 12.14
C PRO A 144 9.09 -2.00 12.12
N TYR A 145 8.28 -2.97 11.69
CA TYR A 145 8.69 -4.36 11.55
C TYR A 145 9.67 -4.57 10.39
N PHE A 146 9.41 -3.92 9.24
CA PHE A 146 10.25 -4.04 8.04
C PHE A 146 11.67 -3.48 8.26
N ARG A 147 11.83 -2.50 9.13
CA ARG A 147 13.15 -1.99 9.53
C ARG A 147 14.01 -3.05 10.24
N ASN A 148 13.35 -4.01 10.86
CA ASN A 148 13.98 -5.14 11.59
C ASN A 148 13.91 -6.43 10.78
N GLU A 149 13.62 -6.36 9.47
CA GLU A 149 13.47 -7.50 8.56
C GLU A 149 12.36 -8.51 8.95
N GLN A 150 11.45 -8.10 9.85
CA GLN A 150 10.32 -8.90 10.33
C GLN A 150 9.13 -8.76 9.36
N TYR A 151 9.32 -9.19 8.12
CA TYR A 151 8.35 -8.96 7.04
C TYR A 151 7.00 -9.62 7.31
N ALA A 152 7.00 -10.88 7.70
CA ALA A 152 5.76 -11.61 7.97
C ALA A 152 4.92 -10.94 9.08
N GLN A 153 5.56 -10.55 10.18
CA GLN A 153 4.89 -9.87 11.29
C GLN A 153 4.36 -8.49 10.89
N GLY A 154 5.15 -7.72 10.12
CA GLY A 154 4.71 -6.42 9.62
C GLY A 154 3.52 -6.53 8.67
N ILE A 155 3.52 -7.53 7.79
CA ILE A 155 2.39 -7.80 6.90
C ILE A 155 1.17 -8.23 7.72
N ASP A 156 1.33 -9.19 8.63
CA ASP A 156 0.23 -9.70 9.45
C ASP A 156 -0.42 -8.60 10.29
N ASN A 157 0.39 -7.80 10.98
CA ASN A 157 -0.07 -6.66 11.76
C ASN A 157 -0.79 -5.61 10.87
N GLY A 158 -0.20 -5.28 9.72
CA GLY A 158 -0.85 -4.36 8.77
C GLY A 158 -2.19 -4.88 8.25
N LEU A 159 -2.29 -6.19 7.99
CA LEU A 159 -3.52 -6.83 7.56
C LEU A 159 -4.62 -6.78 8.62
N ASP A 160 -4.28 -6.92 9.92
CA ASP A 160 -5.26 -6.77 10.99
C ASP A 160 -5.93 -5.40 10.97
N TYR A 161 -5.13 -4.34 10.80
CA TYR A 161 -5.67 -2.98 10.69
C TYR A 161 -6.45 -2.74 9.39
N ILE A 162 -6.01 -3.29 8.25
CA ILE A 162 -6.75 -3.20 6.99
C ILE A 162 -8.10 -3.92 7.12
N ILE A 163 -8.12 -5.12 7.72
CA ILE A 163 -9.33 -5.91 7.95
C ILE A 163 -10.29 -5.16 8.88
N ALA A 164 -9.81 -4.61 10.00
CA ALA A 164 -10.60 -3.82 10.92
C ALA A 164 -11.22 -2.59 10.24
N ALA A 165 -10.41 -1.85 9.46
CA ALA A 165 -10.90 -0.71 8.69
C ALA A 165 -12.01 -1.09 7.70
N THR A 166 -11.79 -2.15 6.93
CA THR A 166 -12.75 -2.59 5.91
C THR A 166 -14.02 -3.21 6.51
N LYS A 167 -13.99 -3.66 7.76
CA LYS A 167 -15.18 -4.04 8.55
C LYS A 167 -15.89 -2.84 9.17
N GLY A 168 -15.34 -1.64 9.08
CA GLY A 168 -15.93 -0.42 9.63
C GLY A 168 -15.63 -0.18 11.11
N GLU A 169 -14.74 -0.96 11.72
CA GLU A 169 -14.43 -0.88 13.16
C GLU A 169 -13.81 0.47 13.56
N PHE A 170 -13.06 1.11 12.64
CA PHE A 170 -12.49 2.45 12.89
C PHE A 170 -13.52 3.58 12.75
N ALA A 171 -14.58 3.40 11.97
CA ALA A 171 -15.65 4.38 11.86
C ALA A 171 -16.42 4.51 13.19
N ALA A 172 -16.68 3.38 13.85
CA ALA A 172 -17.30 3.36 15.17
C ALA A 172 -16.43 4.06 16.24
N GLN A 173 -15.11 3.85 16.22
CA GLN A 173 -14.18 4.52 17.15
C GLN A 173 -14.08 6.03 16.91
N ALA A 174 -14.13 6.48 15.65
CA ALA A 174 -14.10 7.90 15.31
C ALA A 174 -15.38 8.62 15.74
N GLU A 175 -16.53 7.95 15.73
CA GLU A 175 -17.80 8.48 16.25
C GLU A 175 -17.75 8.59 17.78
N GLU A 176 -17.18 7.63 18.50
CA GLU A 176 -17.00 7.69 19.96
C GLU A 176 -16.01 8.80 20.39
N GLU A 177 -14.93 9.03 19.66
CA GLU A 177 -13.97 10.10 19.94
C GLU A 177 -14.54 11.51 19.69
N ASN A 178 -15.45 11.66 18.75
CA ASN A 178 -16.07 12.93 18.43
C ASN A 178 -17.19 13.33 19.38
N ASP A 179 -17.82 12.38 20.09
CA ASP A 179 -18.88 12.67 21.05
C ASP A 179 -18.37 13.51 22.24
N PHE A 180 -17.09 13.38 22.61
CA PHE A 180 -16.47 14.27 23.61
C PHE A 180 -16.23 15.70 23.07
N GLY A 181 -15.98 15.87 21.78
CA GLY A 181 -15.75 17.17 21.15
C GLY A 181 -16.98 18.07 21.15
N ASP A 182 -18.15 17.49 21.04
CA ASP A 182 -19.43 18.21 21.00
C ASP A 182 -19.81 18.82 22.38
N PHE A 183 -19.28 18.29 23.47
CA PHE A 183 -19.50 18.84 24.80
C PHE A 183 -18.54 19.97 25.19
N VAL A 184 -17.42 20.15 24.51
CA VAL A 184 -16.42 21.19 24.81
C VAL A 184 -17.03 22.61 24.79
N PRO A 185 -17.83 23.02 23.79
CA PRO A 185 -18.44 24.37 23.80
C PRO A 185 -19.41 24.56 24.96
N PHE A 186 -20.14 23.53 25.38
CA PHE A 186 -21.05 23.59 26.53
C PHE A 186 -20.29 23.69 27.84
N ILE A 187 -19.18 23.00 28.01
CA ILE A 187 -18.30 23.07 29.19
C ILE A 187 -17.68 24.47 29.27
N MET A 188 -17.20 25.04 28.15
CA MET A 188 -16.66 26.39 28.10
C MET A 188 -17.71 27.46 28.43
N LEU A 189 -18.94 27.29 27.95
CA LEU A 189 -20.04 28.18 28.28
C LEU A 189 -20.42 28.12 29.75
N ALA A 190 -20.48 26.92 30.34
CA ALA A 190 -20.78 26.73 31.77
C ALA A 190 -19.69 27.34 32.66
N LEU A 191 -18.41 27.18 32.31
CA LEU A 191 -17.26 27.82 32.97
C LEU A 191 -17.33 29.35 32.88
N PHE A 192 -17.68 29.89 31.72
CA PHE A 192 -17.83 31.33 31.52
C PHE A 192 -18.95 31.89 32.41
N ILE A 193 -20.11 31.24 32.44
CA ILE A 193 -21.25 31.65 33.30
C ILE A 193 -20.85 31.60 34.78
N LEU A 194 -20.11 30.55 35.20
CA LEU A 194 -19.63 30.41 36.57
C LEU A 194 -18.71 31.56 36.97
N ILE A 195 -17.76 31.94 36.09
CA ILE A 195 -16.83 33.05 36.32
C ILE A 195 -17.59 34.37 36.47
N VAL A 196 -18.58 34.65 35.61
CA VAL A 196 -19.38 35.86 35.67
C VAL A 196 -20.17 35.93 36.99
N VAL A 197 -20.80 34.83 37.38
CA VAL A 197 -21.57 34.77 38.66
C VAL A 197 -20.66 34.97 39.87
N MET A 198 -19.46 34.35 39.88
CA MET A 198 -18.48 34.55 40.96
C MET A 198 -17.92 35.99 41.02
N ALA A 199 -17.73 36.62 39.87
CA ALA A 199 -17.29 38.03 39.82
C ALA A 199 -18.38 38.98 40.39
N GLU A 200 -19.64 38.71 40.11
CA GLU A 200 -20.77 39.49 40.59
C GLU A 200 -21.01 39.31 42.12
N MET A 201 -20.80 38.11 42.62
CA MET A 201 -20.88 37.80 44.05
C MET A 201 -19.75 38.46 44.84
N ASN A 202 -18.55 38.61 44.26
CA ASN A 202 -17.40 39.21 44.93
C ASN A 202 -17.41 40.75 44.84
N SER A 203 -18.26 41.33 44.06
CA SER A 203 -18.43 42.79 43.90
C SER A 203 -19.48 43.41 44.85
N ARG A 204 -20.18 42.58 45.62
CA ARG A 204 -21.07 42.97 46.68
C ARG A 204 -20.46 42.81 48.07
#